data_71187353422170a2ba660dc09674cc45
#
_entry.id   71187353422170a2ba660dc09674cc45
#
_cell.length_a   1.000
_cell.length_b   1.000
_cell.length_c   1.000
_cell.angle_alpha   90.00
_cell.angle_beta   90.00
_cell.angle_gamma   90.00
#
_symmetry.space_group_name_H-M   'P 1'
#
loop_
_entity.id
_entity.type
_entity.pdbx_description
1 polymer ?
#
loop_
_entity_poly.entity_id
_entity_poly.type
_entity_poly.pdbx_seq_one_letter_code
_entity_poly.pdbx_strand_id
1 'polypeptide(L)'
;MSKNYAVRAGHRVSIRCPFLYHGEGFHGKGQLWNLSTFGWRATGDHPVTPGMSMPVYLELADGGDSKYLLIDSAIVQWANGRDAGWKIQSIDPTALARLKRFLDQA
;
A
#
# COMPACT_ATOMS: atom_id res chain seq x y z
N MET A 1 26.28 -6.21 -6.21
CA MET A 1 25.80 -5.87 -6.26
C MET A 1 25.21 -5.61 -6.45
N SER A 2 25.07 -5.85 -6.42
CA SER A 2 24.39 -5.56 -6.51
C SER A 2 23.66 -5.40 -6.43
N LYS A 3 23.51 -5.66 -6.24
CA LYS A 3 22.81 -5.50 -6.05
C LYS A 3 21.99 -5.42 -6.31
N ASN A 4 21.81 -5.71 -6.40
CA ASN A 4 21.07 -5.51 -6.60
C ASN A 4 20.29 -5.65 -6.86
N TYR A 5 19.99 -6.17 -6.87
CA TYR A 5 19.33 -6.13 -6.99
C TYR A 5 18.44 -6.41 -7.28
N ALA A 6 18.82 -7.17 -7.79
CA ALA A 6 17.73 -7.27 -7.87
C ALA A 6 16.70 -6.96 -7.27
N VAL A 7 16.84 -6.81 -7.16
CA VAL A 7 15.91 -6.53 -6.65
C VAL A 7 15.21 -5.43 -6.47
N ARG A 8 15.33 -4.76 -7.09
CA ARG A 8 14.76 -3.48 -6.77
C ARG A 8 13.26 -3.46 -6.90
N ALA A 9 12.76 -4.11 -7.93
CA ALA A 9 11.34 -4.38 -7.97
C ALA A 9 10.99 -5.22 -6.75
N GLY A 10 9.94 -4.88 -6.05
CA GLY A 10 9.56 -5.59 -4.84
C GLY A 10 10.37 -5.23 -3.60
N HIS A 11 11.28 -4.27 -3.69
CA HIS A 11 11.98 -3.78 -2.51
C HIS A 11 10.98 -3.18 -1.52
N ARG A 12 10.97 -3.70 -0.31
CA ARG A 12 10.05 -3.24 0.73
C ARG A 12 10.76 -2.34 1.72
N VAL A 13 10.15 -1.21 2.00
CA VAL A 13 10.64 -0.27 2.98
C VAL A 13 9.83 -0.46 4.26
N SER A 14 10.52 -0.63 5.39
CA SER A 14 9.87 -0.66 6.70
C SER A 14 9.41 0.74 7.03
N ILE A 15 8.11 0.94 7.06
CA ILE A 15 7.55 2.26 7.28
C ILE A 15 6.17 2.14 7.91
N ARG A 16 5.86 3.05 8.81
CA ARG A 16 4.52 3.16 9.38
C ARG A 16 3.79 4.25 8.60
N CYS A 17 2.75 3.84 7.92
CA CYS A 17 1.99 4.72 7.05
C CYS A 17 0.51 4.45 7.28
N PRO A 18 -0.26 5.44 7.74
CA PRO A 18 -1.70 5.26 7.86
C PRO A 18 -2.34 5.02 6.50
N PHE A 19 -3.39 4.21 6.46
CA PHE A 19 -4.12 3.99 5.23
C PHE A 19 -5.60 3.80 5.49
N LEU A 20 -6.37 4.10 4.45
CA LEU A 20 -7.82 3.91 4.43
C LEU A 20 -8.15 2.95 3.30
N TYR A 21 -9.11 2.06 3.52
CA TYR A 21 -9.55 1.15 2.47
C TYR A 21 -11.07 1.12 2.44
N HIS A 22 -11.61 1.09 1.22
CA HIS A 22 -13.05 1.20 0.99
C HIS A 22 -13.55 -0.01 0.25
N GLY A 23 -14.13 -0.94 0.99
CA GLY A 23 -14.75 -2.12 0.42
C GLY A 23 -16.22 -1.88 0.12
N GLU A 24 -16.86 -2.93 -0.36
CA GLU A 24 -18.29 -2.90 -0.64
C GLU A 24 -19.05 -3.02 0.68
N GLY A 25 -19.79 -1.95 1.02
CA GLY A 25 -20.56 -1.93 2.24
C GLY A 25 -19.77 -1.65 3.51
N PHE A 26 -18.47 -1.38 3.41
CA PHE A 26 -17.66 -1.02 4.58
C PHE A 26 -16.47 -0.16 4.20
N HIS A 27 -15.89 0.47 5.19
CA HIS A 27 -14.57 1.08 5.02
C HIS A 27 -13.79 0.85 6.30
N GLY A 28 -12.46 0.83 6.16
CA GLY A 28 -11.58 0.60 7.28
C GLY A 28 -10.40 1.55 7.24
N LYS A 29 -9.68 1.59 8.35
CA LYS A 29 -8.43 2.33 8.46
C LYS A 29 -7.44 1.49 9.23
N GLY A 30 -6.17 1.75 8.97
CA GLY A 30 -5.13 1.00 9.63
C GLY A 30 -3.77 1.59 9.36
N GLN A 31 -2.78 0.73 9.43
CA GLN A 31 -1.40 1.15 9.31
C GLN A 31 -0.61 0.13 8.52
N LEU A 32 0.16 0.61 7.54
CA LEU A 32 1.12 -0.20 6.82
C LEU A 32 2.36 -0.40 7.68
N TRP A 33 2.96 -1.58 7.56
CA TRP A 33 4.21 -1.92 8.24
C TRP A 33 5.38 -1.98 7.28
N ASN A 34 5.11 -2.27 6.01
CA ASN A 34 6.09 -2.19 4.94
C ASN A 34 5.37 -1.82 3.65
N LEU A 35 6.13 -1.28 2.71
CA LEU A 35 5.55 -0.75 1.49
C LEU A 35 6.53 -0.94 0.34
N SER A 36 6.00 -1.33 -0.82
CA SER A 36 6.75 -1.42 -2.06
C SER A 36 5.86 -0.93 -3.20
N THR A 37 6.40 -0.91 -4.43
CA THR A 37 5.59 -0.55 -5.60
C THR A 37 4.64 -1.68 -6.01
N PHE A 38 4.71 -2.86 -5.36
CA PHE A 38 3.82 -3.98 -5.65
C PHE A 38 2.74 -4.15 -4.61
N GLY A 39 2.98 -3.73 -3.38
CA GLY A 39 2.01 -3.93 -2.32
C GLY A 39 2.58 -3.70 -0.94
N TRP A 40 1.86 -4.18 0.07
CA TRP A 40 2.23 -3.90 1.47
C TRP A 40 1.61 -4.92 2.41
N ARG A 41 2.13 -4.92 3.63
CA ARG A 41 1.52 -5.60 4.76
C ARG A 41 0.97 -4.54 5.70
N ALA A 42 -0.20 -4.78 6.25
CA ALA A 42 -0.87 -3.80 7.09
C ALA A 42 -1.73 -4.46 8.16
N THR A 43 -2.03 -3.68 9.18
CA THR A 43 -3.02 -4.03 10.20
C THR A 43 -4.18 -3.05 10.05
N GLY A 44 -5.40 -3.56 9.95
CA GLY A 44 -6.59 -2.73 9.76
C GLY A 44 -7.64 -2.97 10.84
N ASP A 45 -8.57 -2.02 10.97
CA ASP A 45 -9.63 -2.13 11.98
C ASP A 45 -10.88 -2.86 11.47
N HIS A 46 -10.94 -3.14 10.17
CA HIS A 46 -12.02 -3.94 9.59
C HIS A 46 -11.42 -5.17 8.92
N PRO A 47 -11.90 -6.38 9.25
CA PRO A 47 -11.36 -7.59 8.65
C PRO A 47 -11.60 -7.65 7.15
N VAL A 48 -10.64 -8.25 6.44
CA VAL A 48 -10.74 -8.49 5.01
C VAL A 48 -10.40 -9.95 4.74
N THR A 49 -10.78 -10.43 3.56
CA THR A 49 -10.48 -11.80 3.16
C THR A 49 -9.72 -11.82 1.85
N PRO A 50 -8.88 -12.85 1.61
CA PRO A 50 -8.16 -12.98 0.35
C PRO A 50 -9.11 -12.93 -0.84
N GLY A 51 -8.71 -12.21 -1.87
CA GLY A 51 -9.49 -12.03 -3.08
C GLY A 51 -10.32 -10.76 -3.12
N MET A 52 -10.51 -10.09 -1.98
CA MET A 52 -11.19 -8.79 -1.97
C MET A 52 -10.33 -7.76 -2.67
N SER A 53 -10.94 -6.95 -3.55
CA SER A 53 -10.29 -5.84 -4.24
C SER A 53 -11.02 -4.55 -3.93
N MET A 54 -10.28 -3.47 -3.70
CA MET A 54 -10.90 -2.20 -3.34
C MET A 54 -9.92 -1.03 -3.47
N PRO A 55 -10.44 0.19 -3.57
CA PRO A 55 -9.59 1.39 -3.51
C PRO A 55 -8.94 1.53 -2.14
N VAL A 56 -7.71 2.04 -2.15
CA VAL A 56 -6.94 2.28 -0.93
C VAL A 56 -6.30 3.66 -1.03
N TYR A 57 -6.31 4.38 0.09
CA TYR A 57 -5.65 5.68 0.20
C TYR A 57 -4.50 5.54 1.19
N LEU A 58 -3.28 5.85 0.75
CA LEU A 58 -2.11 5.87 1.61
C LEU A 58 -1.88 7.32 2.07
N GLU A 59 -1.65 7.51 3.35
CA GLU A 59 -1.34 8.84 3.87
C GLU A 59 0.18 9.02 3.82
N LEU A 60 0.67 9.83 2.90
CA LEU A 60 2.10 10.04 2.71
C LEU A 60 2.56 11.35 3.33
N ALA A 61 3.64 11.29 4.09
CA ALA A 61 4.26 12.47 4.69
C ALA A 61 5.46 12.89 3.83
N ASP A 62 5.21 13.17 2.55
CA ASP A 62 6.26 13.48 1.59
C ASP A 62 6.27 14.95 1.15
N GLY A 63 5.39 15.79 1.73
CA GLY A 63 5.29 17.18 1.34
C GLY A 63 4.57 17.43 0.04
N GLY A 64 3.91 16.41 -0.52
CA GLY A 64 3.14 16.54 -1.76
C GLY A 64 1.89 17.39 -1.59
N ASP A 65 1.25 17.73 -2.71
CA ASP A 65 0.07 18.57 -2.73
C ASP A 65 -1.12 17.95 -2.01
N SER A 66 -1.21 16.64 -2.03
CA SER A 66 -2.26 15.90 -1.36
C SER A 66 -1.65 15.05 -0.25
N LYS A 67 -2.33 15.02 0.89
CA LYS A 67 -1.95 14.16 2.00
C LYS A 67 -2.05 12.67 1.62
N TYR A 68 -3.01 12.34 0.75
CA TYR A 68 -3.28 10.96 0.40
C TYR A 68 -2.84 10.64 -1.01
N LEU A 69 -2.43 9.39 -1.21
CA LEU A 69 -2.14 8.83 -2.51
C LEU A 69 -3.16 7.72 -2.77
N LEU A 70 -3.89 7.84 -3.88
CA LEU A 70 -4.90 6.85 -4.23
C LEU A 70 -4.28 5.67 -4.96
N ILE A 71 -4.55 4.47 -4.46
CA ILE A 71 -4.36 3.22 -5.17
C ILE A 71 -5.74 2.84 -5.71
N ASP A 72 -5.92 2.87 -7.01
CA ASP A 72 -7.25 2.66 -7.61
C ASP A 72 -7.85 1.33 -7.24
N SER A 73 -7.04 0.28 -7.20
CA SER A 73 -7.46 -1.03 -6.75
C SER A 73 -6.29 -1.79 -6.16
N ALA A 74 -6.50 -2.36 -4.99
CA ALA A 74 -5.57 -3.29 -4.37
C ALA A 74 -6.33 -4.55 -3.98
N ILE A 75 -5.68 -5.70 -4.09
CA ILE A 75 -6.28 -6.98 -3.78
C ILE A 75 -5.63 -7.57 -2.53
N VAL A 76 -6.46 -8.13 -1.65
CA VAL A 76 -5.97 -8.84 -0.47
C VAL A 76 -5.44 -10.20 -0.92
N GLN A 77 -4.18 -10.49 -0.61
CA GLN A 77 -3.55 -11.76 -0.96
C GLN A 77 -3.62 -12.78 0.17
N TRP A 78 -3.48 -12.31 1.39
CA TRP A 78 -3.62 -13.16 2.57
C TRP A 78 -4.16 -12.30 3.71
N ALA A 79 -4.79 -12.95 4.68
CA ALA A 79 -5.29 -12.29 5.88
C ALA A 79 -5.16 -13.22 7.06
N ASN A 80 -4.83 -12.65 8.22
CA ASN A 80 -4.69 -13.39 9.47
C ASN A 80 -5.08 -12.44 10.60
N GLY A 81 -6.31 -12.59 11.09
CA GLY A 81 -6.85 -11.68 12.07
C GLY A 81 -6.97 -10.27 11.48
N ARG A 82 -6.30 -9.31 12.08
CA ARG A 82 -6.31 -7.92 11.62
C ARG A 82 -5.17 -7.60 10.67
N ASP A 83 -4.25 -8.53 10.49
CA ASP A 83 -3.14 -8.39 9.55
C ASP A 83 -3.55 -8.86 8.17
N ALA A 84 -3.03 -8.22 7.15
CA ALA A 84 -3.28 -8.63 5.78
C ALA A 84 -2.13 -8.19 4.88
N GLY A 85 -1.91 -8.97 3.83
CA GLY A 85 -1.00 -8.62 2.76
C GLY A 85 -1.80 -8.19 1.55
N TRP A 86 -1.41 -7.07 0.95
CA TRP A 86 -2.12 -6.45 -0.17
C TRP A 86 -1.19 -6.32 -1.36
N LYS A 87 -1.76 -6.46 -2.55
CA LYS A 87 -1.05 -6.27 -3.80
C LYS A 87 -1.75 -5.18 -4.61
N ILE A 88 -0.97 -4.28 -5.19
CA ILE A 88 -1.50 -3.24 -6.07
C ILE A 88 -1.94 -3.89 -7.38
N GLN A 89 -3.20 -3.67 -7.77
CA GLN A 89 -3.74 -4.14 -9.04
C GLN A 89 -3.75 -3.03 -10.08
N SER A 90 -4.12 -1.83 -9.66
CA SER A 90 -4.30 -0.71 -10.56
C SER A 90 -3.94 0.58 -9.85
N ILE A 91 -3.09 1.37 -10.48
CA ILE A 91 -2.66 2.65 -9.95
C ILE A 91 -2.38 3.59 -11.12
N ASP A 92 -2.81 4.83 -10.97
CA ASP A 92 -2.54 5.86 -11.97
C ASP A 92 -1.04 6.10 -12.11
N PRO A 93 -0.51 6.32 -13.33
CA PRO A 93 0.93 6.55 -13.51
C PRO A 93 1.49 7.72 -12.70
N THR A 94 0.73 8.79 -12.52
CA THR A 94 1.18 9.93 -11.71
C THR A 94 1.30 9.52 -10.24
N ALA A 95 0.32 8.77 -9.74
CA ALA A 95 0.37 8.25 -8.37
C ALA A 95 1.52 7.27 -8.19
N LEU A 96 1.76 6.41 -9.17
CA LEU A 96 2.88 5.48 -9.12
C LEU A 96 4.22 6.20 -9.05
N ALA A 97 4.37 7.26 -9.85
CA ALA A 97 5.60 8.06 -9.83
C ALA A 97 5.83 8.69 -8.46
N ARG A 98 4.76 9.19 -7.83
CA ARG A 98 4.84 9.75 -6.47
C ARG A 98 5.23 8.67 -5.47
N LEU A 99 4.64 7.48 -5.57
CA LEU A 99 4.97 6.37 -4.70
C LEU A 99 6.44 5.99 -4.81
N LYS A 100 6.96 5.92 -6.04
CA LYS A 100 8.37 5.60 -6.26
C LYS A 100 9.28 6.64 -5.63
N ARG A 101 8.97 7.93 -5.79
CA ARG A 101 9.76 9.00 -5.17
C ARG A 101 9.74 8.89 -3.66
N PHE A 102 8.57 8.61 -3.10
CA PHE A 102 8.43 8.45 -1.65
C PHE A 102 9.30 7.31 -1.14
N LEU A 103 9.29 6.18 -1.82
CA LEU A 103 10.06 5.00 -1.41
C LEU A 103 11.57 5.24 -1.56
N ASP A 104 11.98 6.00 -2.57
CA ASP A 104 13.39 6.32 -2.77
C ASP A 104 13.95 7.21 -1.65
N GLN A 105 13.09 7.96 -0.98
CA GLN A 105 13.47 8.87 0.10
C GLN A 105 13.33 8.22 1.48
N ALA A 106 12.74 7.07 1.56
CA ALA A 106 12.46 6.40 2.84
C ALA A 106 13.67 5.64 3.38
#